data_5d54975cad39e3f0c9788ddb6cd9c7da
#
_entry.id   5d54975cad39e3f0c9788ddb6cd9c7da
#
_cell.length_a   1.000
_cell.length_b   1.000
_cell.length_c   1.000
_cell.angle_alpha   90.00
_cell.angle_beta   90.00
_cell.angle_gamma   90.00
#
_symmetry.space_group_name_H-M   'P 1'
#
loop_
_entity.id
_entity.type
_entity.pdbx_description
1 polymer ?
#
loop_
_entity_poly.entity_id
_entity_poly.type
_entity_poly.pdbx_seq_one_letter_code
_entity_poly.pdbx_strand_id
1 'polypeptide(L)'
;MSQDKLYEKRRSKRYEISNVRVSILSLYSIEVLNISIDGMAIETEKRLELNRVYTFKFHDGDKILNLRGKVVWALLISKEDEEGTIKPVYKAGIRFLDTYTEKAAELTRFIEEKRLKTVERRLGGVRFRIAVQNNIKVNYPQEYKVKKLSLSGMLIETTVPYDVNSYHDVEMNIDGNLFTARSRVAYCKKVIDDKLTRFDMGLEFVEMSSENRKILKDFIAKLESI
;
A
#
# COMPACT_ATOMS: atom_id res chain seq x y z
N MET A 1 -40.39 -23.09 -8.02
CA MET A 1 -40.00 -22.37 -9.26
C MET A 1 -39.46 -21.02 -8.85
N SER A 2 -38.30 -20.60 -9.01
CA SER A 2 -37.03 -21.03 -9.54
C SER A 2 -36.06 -19.93 -9.12
N GLN A 3 -35.20 -20.19 -8.10
CA GLN A 3 -34.11 -19.25 -7.68
C GLN A 3 -32.86 -19.38 -8.56
N ASP A 4 -32.89 -20.25 -9.58
CA ASP A 4 -31.69 -20.62 -10.37
C ASP A 4 -31.39 -19.73 -11.57
N LYS A 5 -32.20 -18.73 -11.92
CA LYS A 5 -31.99 -17.93 -13.14
C LYS A 5 -31.16 -16.67 -12.98
N LEU A 6 -30.66 -16.33 -11.76
CA LEU A 6 -29.87 -15.13 -11.52
C LEU A 6 -28.35 -15.36 -11.59
N TYR A 7 -27.87 -16.59 -11.75
CA TYR A 7 -26.47 -16.98 -11.71
C TYR A 7 -25.73 -16.87 -13.06
N GLU A 8 -26.39 -16.67 -14.16
CA GLU A 8 -25.82 -16.80 -15.51
C GLU A 8 -25.07 -15.53 -16.03
N LYS A 9 -25.00 -14.45 -15.24
CA LYS A 9 -24.28 -13.21 -15.63
C LYS A 9 -22.85 -13.08 -15.07
N ARG A 10 -22.36 -14.04 -14.30
CA ARG A 10 -21.03 -13.94 -13.69
C ARG A 10 -19.97 -14.58 -14.59
N ARG A 11 -18.95 -13.80 -14.93
CA ARG A 11 -17.82 -14.23 -15.80
C ARG A 11 -16.93 -15.33 -15.18
N SER A 12 -16.95 -15.51 -13.86
CA SER A 12 -16.07 -16.45 -13.15
C SER A 12 -16.74 -17.04 -11.91
N LYS A 13 -16.50 -18.33 -11.67
CA LYS A 13 -16.90 -19.03 -10.44
C LYS A 13 -16.15 -18.42 -9.24
N ARG A 14 -16.79 -18.37 -8.09
CA ARG A 14 -16.25 -17.84 -6.84
C ARG A 14 -16.07 -18.95 -5.82
N TYR A 15 -14.93 -18.96 -5.18
CA TYR A 15 -14.56 -19.94 -4.16
C TYR A 15 -14.51 -19.26 -2.80
N GLU A 16 -15.11 -19.88 -1.80
CA GLU A 16 -14.92 -19.46 -0.41
C GLU A 16 -13.54 -19.88 0.03
N ILE A 17 -12.81 -18.96 0.66
CA ILE A 17 -11.46 -19.21 1.15
C ILE A 17 -11.34 -18.78 2.60
N SER A 18 -10.59 -19.56 3.35
CA SER A 18 -10.20 -19.25 4.72
C SER A 18 -8.69 -19.03 4.77
N ASN A 19 -8.24 -18.18 5.70
CA ASN A 19 -6.82 -17.92 5.96
C ASN A 19 -6.02 -17.18 4.87
N VAL A 20 -6.65 -16.61 3.86
CA VAL A 20 -6.00 -15.70 2.92
C VAL A 20 -6.28 -14.26 3.34
N ARG A 21 -5.22 -13.45 3.41
CA ARG A 21 -5.29 -12.01 3.65
C ARG A 21 -4.81 -11.29 2.41
N VAL A 22 -5.44 -10.18 2.11
CA VAL A 22 -5.03 -9.24 1.06
C VAL A 22 -4.61 -7.94 1.71
N SER A 23 -3.55 -7.33 1.20
CA SER A 23 -3.16 -5.95 1.53
C SER A 23 -3.62 -5.02 0.41
N ILE A 24 -4.39 -4.01 0.76
CA ILE A 24 -4.69 -2.89 -0.14
C ILE A 24 -3.62 -1.83 0.10
N LEU A 25 -2.95 -1.41 -0.96
CA LEU A 25 -1.93 -0.36 -0.90
C LEU A 25 -2.61 1.01 -1.04
N SER A 26 -2.67 1.74 0.05
CA SER A 26 -3.15 3.11 0.09
C SER A 26 -1.99 4.10 0.11
N LEU A 27 -2.09 5.18 -0.68
CA LEU A 27 -1.09 6.24 -0.72
C LEU A 27 -1.33 7.23 0.41
N TYR A 28 -0.36 7.34 1.31
CA TYR A 28 -0.36 8.36 2.37
C TYR A 28 0.76 9.36 2.13
N SER A 29 0.46 10.64 2.28
CA SER A 29 1.47 11.70 2.31
C SER A 29 2.33 11.58 3.54
N ILE A 30 3.62 11.85 3.39
CA ILE A 30 4.61 11.86 4.47
C ILE A 30 5.38 13.17 4.43
N GLU A 31 5.81 13.64 5.59
CA GLU A 31 6.73 14.76 5.72
C GLU A 31 8.16 14.22 5.81
N VAL A 32 9.04 14.68 4.92
CA VAL A 32 10.45 14.32 4.96
C VAL A 32 11.22 15.32 5.82
N LEU A 33 11.74 14.84 6.95
CA LEU A 33 12.53 15.64 7.87
C LEU A 33 13.95 15.88 7.33
N ASN A 34 14.55 14.86 6.77
CA ASN A 34 15.83 14.91 6.06
C ASN A 34 16.01 13.69 5.16
N ILE A 35 16.87 13.82 4.13
CA ILE A 35 17.12 12.79 3.14
C ILE A 35 18.60 12.74 2.76
N SER A 36 19.08 11.55 2.42
CA SER A 36 20.39 11.26 1.83
C SER A 36 20.23 10.20 0.74
N ILE A 37 21.31 9.85 0.05
CA ILE A 37 21.30 8.75 -0.92
C ILE A 37 20.93 7.42 -0.25
N ASP A 38 21.33 7.19 1.01
CA ASP A 38 21.15 5.92 1.71
C ASP A 38 19.78 5.82 2.42
N GLY A 39 19.05 6.92 2.58
CA GLY A 39 17.78 6.90 3.30
C GLY A 39 17.26 8.25 3.71
N MET A 40 16.17 8.23 4.46
CA MET A 40 15.49 9.43 4.92
C MET A 40 14.95 9.27 6.34
N ALA A 41 14.73 10.38 7.03
CA ALA A 41 13.87 10.45 8.21
C ALA A 41 12.56 11.13 7.82
N ILE A 42 11.46 10.55 8.28
CA ILE A 42 10.12 11.02 7.94
C ILE A 42 9.26 11.20 9.18
N GLU A 43 8.21 11.99 9.03
CA GLU A 43 7.09 12.10 9.94
C GLU A 43 5.80 11.68 9.21
N THR A 44 4.94 10.91 9.87
CA THR A 44 3.69 10.37 9.28
C THR A 44 2.67 10.08 10.38
N GLU A 45 1.38 10.21 10.04
CA GLU A 45 0.29 9.82 10.93
C GLU A 45 0.09 8.29 11.01
N LYS A 46 0.65 7.55 10.07
CA LYS A 46 0.55 6.08 10.02
C LYS A 46 1.75 5.42 10.64
N ARG A 47 1.51 4.44 11.51
CA ARG A 47 2.57 3.63 12.09
C ARG A 47 3.22 2.76 11.01
N LEU A 48 4.50 2.96 10.78
CA LEU A 48 5.30 2.07 9.93
C LEU A 48 5.94 0.97 10.81
N GLU A 49 5.84 -0.27 10.33
CA GLU A 49 6.37 -1.44 11.05
C GLU A 49 7.89 -1.55 10.90
N LEU A 50 8.56 -1.77 12.03
CA LEU A 50 10.02 -1.97 12.05
C LEU A 50 10.41 -3.17 11.18
N ASN A 51 11.51 -3.03 10.44
CA ASN A 51 12.03 -4.03 9.50
C ASN A 51 11.17 -4.32 8.26
N ARG A 52 9.98 -3.74 8.12
CA ARG A 52 9.16 -3.87 6.92
C ARG A 52 9.68 -2.97 5.80
N VAL A 53 9.49 -3.44 4.57
CA VAL A 53 9.84 -2.70 3.35
C VAL A 53 8.56 -2.05 2.81
N TYR A 54 8.67 -0.76 2.49
CA TYR A 54 7.61 0.04 1.88
C TYR A 54 8.12 0.65 0.58
N THR A 55 7.21 0.94 -0.34
CA THR A 55 7.50 1.72 -1.55
C THR A 55 7.13 3.17 -1.33
N PHE A 56 8.10 4.05 -1.52
CA PHE A 56 7.96 5.50 -1.42
C PHE A 56 7.92 6.09 -2.83
N LYS A 57 6.92 6.93 -3.11
CA LYS A 57 6.73 7.60 -4.40
C LYS A 57 7.12 9.06 -4.26
N PHE A 58 8.15 9.46 -4.98
CA PHE A 58 8.63 10.83 -5.05
C PHE A 58 8.08 11.46 -6.32
N HIS A 59 7.24 12.48 -6.17
CA HIS A 59 6.66 13.20 -7.30
C HIS A 59 7.53 14.41 -7.66
N ASP A 60 7.98 14.48 -8.90
CA ASP A 60 8.76 15.58 -9.46
C ASP A 60 8.17 15.99 -10.82
N GLY A 61 7.23 16.94 -10.77
CA GLY A 61 6.40 17.26 -11.92
C GLY A 61 5.62 16.03 -12.40
N ASP A 62 5.77 15.68 -13.66
CA ASP A 62 5.13 14.50 -14.27
C ASP A 62 5.89 13.18 -14.01
N LYS A 63 7.06 13.25 -13.38
CA LYS A 63 7.87 12.07 -13.09
C LYS A 63 7.58 11.52 -11.70
N ILE A 64 7.59 10.19 -11.58
CA ILE A 64 7.42 9.50 -10.30
C ILE A 64 8.61 8.56 -10.11
N LEU A 65 9.45 8.86 -9.11
CA LEU A 65 10.52 7.98 -8.69
C LEU A 65 9.98 7.06 -7.57
N ASN A 66 10.01 5.75 -7.80
CA ASN A 66 9.60 4.74 -6.84
C ASN A 66 10.83 4.11 -6.19
N LEU A 67 10.99 4.30 -4.87
CA LEU A 67 12.07 3.73 -4.08
C LEU A 67 11.54 2.77 -3.02
N ARG A 68 12.17 1.60 -2.91
CA ARG A 68 11.92 0.69 -1.79
C ARG A 68 12.78 1.10 -0.60
N GLY A 69 12.16 1.18 0.56
CA GLY A 69 12.83 1.54 1.79
C GLY A 69 12.44 0.65 2.95
N LYS A 70 13.43 0.21 3.72
CA LYS A 70 13.25 -0.58 4.94
C LYS A 70 13.20 0.35 6.15
N VAL A 71 12.19 0.17 7.00
CA VAL A 71 12.10 0.90 8.27
C VAL A 71 13.17 0.37 9.23
N VAL A 72 14.11 1.23 9.65
CA VAL A 72 15.21 0.86 10.54
C VAL A 72 15.00 1.33 11.97
N TRP A 73 14.16 2.31 12.20
CA TRP A 73 13.65 2.71 13.50
C TRP A 73 12.30 3.43 13.33
N ALA A 74 11.47 3.38 14.38
CA ALA A 74 10.20 4.10 14.45
C ALA A 74 9.95 4.56 15.89
N LEU A 75 9.44 5.78 16.06
CA LEU A 75 9.17 6.41 17.34
C LEU A 75 7.79 7.08 17.28
N LEU A 76 6.93 6.80 18.27
CA LEU A 76 5.69 7.51 18.47
C LEU A 76 5.99 8.82 19.22
N ILE A 77 5.50 9.92 18.69
CA ILE A 77 5.53 11.24 19.33
C ILE A 77 4.13 11.83 19.40
N SER A 78 3.94 12.83 20.25
CA SER A 78 2.74 13.65 20.26
C SER A 78 3.04 14.99 19.61
N LYS A 79 2.15 15.46 18.75
CA LYS A 79 2.21 16.77 18.11
C LYS A 79 0.92 17.50 18.35
N GLU A 80 1.02 18.73 18.80
CA GLU A 80 -0.12 19.64 18.94
C GLU A 80 -0.37 20.29 17.58
N ASP A 81 -1.62 20.27 17.13
CA ASP A 81 -2.03 20.97 15.90
C ASP A 81 -2.38 22.44 16.18
N GLU A 82 -2.73 23.19 15.13
CA GLU A 82 -3.07 24.61 15.22
C GLU A 82 -4.30 24.89 16.10
N GLU A 83 -5.13 23.87 16.33
CA GLU A 83 -6.34 23.96 17.17
C GLU A 83 -6.06 23.53 18.62
N GLY A 84 -4.81 23.21 18.98
CA GLY A 84 -4.41 22.74 20.31
C GLY A 84 -4.73 21.27 20.59
N THR A 85 -5.11 20.50 19.55
CA THR A 85 -5.42 19.07 19.71
C THR A 85 -4.15 18.24 19.61
N ILE A 86 -3.91 17.39 20.61
CA ILE A 86 -2.76 16.48 20.62
C ILE A 86 -3.07 15.27 19.74
N LYS A 87 -2.27 15.08 18.66
CA LYS A 87 -2.38 13.94 17.76
C LYS A 87 -1.14 13.05 17.84
N PRO A 88 -1.32 11.72 17.79
CA PRO A 88 -0.18 10.81 17.68
C PRO A 88 0.42 10.92 16.27
N VAL A 89 1.74 11.08 16.21
CA VAL A 89 2.53 11.16 15.00
C VAL A 89 3.73 10.22 15.14
N TYR A 90 4.12 9.57 14.07
CA TYR A 90 5.25 8.65 14.04
C TYR A 90 6.42 9.28 13.30
N LYS A 91 7.59 9.29 13.93
CA LYS A 91 8.86 9.53 13.24
C LYS A 91 9.49 8.18 12.91
N ALA A 92 10.02 8.06 11.69
CA ALA A 92 10.67 6.83 11.25
C ALA A 92 11.93 7.12 10.44
N GLY A 93 12.94 6.26 10.59
CA GLY A 93 14.12 6.22 9.74
C GLY A 93 13.97 5.13 8.70
N ILE A 94 14.17 5.50 7.45
CA ILE A 94 14.06 4.65 6.28
C ILE A 94 15.43 4.48 5.66
N ARG A 95 15.87 3.23 5.44
CA ARG A 95 17.06 2.91 4.64
C ARG A 95 16.61 2.47 3.26
N PHE A 96 17.09 3.16 2.22
CA PHE A 96 16.78 2.79 0.84
C PHE A 96 17.48 1.48 0.44
N LEU A 97 16.80 0.68 -0.37
CA LEU A 97 17.29 -0.60 -0.88
C LEU A 97 17.74 -0.50 -2.34
N ASP A 98 17.33 0.56 -3.04
CA ASP A 98 17.57 0.75 -4.48
C ASP A 98 18.79 1.66 -4.77
N THR A 99 19.68 1.87 -3.78
CA THR A 99 20.81 2.81 -3.85
C THR A 99 21.96 2.39 -4.78
N TYR A 100 21.94 1.15 -5.28
CA TYR A 100 22.92 0.63 -6.24
C TYR A 100 22.34 0.40 -7.64
N THR A 101 21.25 1.09 -7.97
CA THR A 101 20.55 0.98 -9.25
C THR A 101 20.54 2.33 -9.96
N GLU A 102 20.01 2.37 -11.20
CA GLU A 102 19.80 3.63 -11.94
C GLU A 102 18.99 4.66 -11.16
N LYS A 103 18.13 4.19 -10.25
CA LYS A 103 17.34 5.06 -9.37
C LYS A 103 18.18 5.92 -8.41
N ALA A 104 19.42 5.51 -8.12
CA ALA A 104 20.34 6.32 -7.30
C ALA A 104 20.66 7.66 -7.98
N ALA A 105 20.87 7.67 -9.29
CA ALA A 105 21.12 8.88 -10.05
C ALA A 105 19.88 9.80 -10.07
N GLU A 106 18.70 9.22 -10.22
CA GLU A 106 17.44 9.98 -10.18
C GLU A 106 17.20 10.57 -8.79
N LEU A 107 17.46 9.79 -7.72
CA LEU A 107 17.36 10.29 -6.34
C LEU A 107 18.36 11.41 -6.08
N THR A 108 19.61 11.27 -6.52
CA THR A 108 20.62 12.31 -6.38
C THR A 108 20.16 13.60 -7.04
N ARG A 109 19.69 13.53 -8.28
CA ARG A 109 19.16 14.71 -8.99
C ARG A 109 17.99 15.33 -8.23
N PHE A 110 17.03 14.52 -7.79
CA PHE A 110 15.89 14.99 -6.98
C PHE A 110 16.33 15.73 -5.72
N ILE A 111 17.31 15.17 -4.98
CA ILE A 111 17.86 15.83 -3.78
C ILE A 111 18.53 17.13 -4.13
N GLU A 112 19.37 17.18 -5.18
CA GLU A 112 20.07 18.39 -5.60
C GLU A 112 19.13 19.52 -6.02
N GLU A 113 18.08 19.20 -6.75
CA GLU A 113 17.08 20.16 -7.20
C GLU A 113 16.21 20.71 -6.06
N LYS A 114 15.91 19.90 -5.06
CA LYS A 114 14.97 20.24 -3.98
C LYS A 114 15.64 20.60 -2.65
N ARG A 115 16.97 20.45 -2.52
CA ARG A 115 17.67 20.72 -1.26
C ARG A 115 17.56 22.17 -0.83
N LEU A 116 17.30 22.37 0.46
CA LEU A 116 17.49 23.65 1.11
C LEU A 116 19.00 23.86 1.38
N LYS A 117 19.45 25.10 1.46
CA LYS A 117 20.87 25.45 1.71
C LYS A 117 21.44 24.87 3.03
N THR A 118 20.55 24.45 3.93
CA THR A 118 20.93 23.90 5.24
C THR A 118 21.33 22.43 5.10
N VAL A 119 22.58 22.13 5.41
CA VAL A 119 23.17 20.78 5.38
C VAL A 119 23.33 20.28 6.81
N GLU A 120 22.77 19.13 7.13
CA GLU A 120 23.01 18.42 8.39
C GLU A 120 24.13 17.39 8.19
N ARG A 121 25.28 17.61 8.83
CA ARG A 121 26.35 16.60 8.87
C ARG A 121 26.13 15.68 10.07
N ARG A 122 26.00 14.38 9.85
CA ARG A 122 25.91 13.35 10.90
C ARG A 122 26.96 12.26 10.67
N LEU A 123 27.26 11.49 11.72
CA LEU A 123 28.02 10.25 11.59
C LEU A 123 27.30 9.33 10.57
N GLY A 124 27.93 9.05 9.43
CA GLY A 124 27.36 8.21 8.35
C GLY A 124 26.91 8.95 7.10
N GLY A 125 27.20 10.26 6.95
CA GLY A 125 26.96 10.93 5.68
C GLY A 125 26.31 12.32 5.76
N VAL A 126 26.16 12.93 4.60
CA VAL A 126 25.52 14.24 4.45
C VAL A 126 24.03 14.05 4.26
N ARG A 127 23.23 14.73 5.08
CA ARG A 127 21.78 14.75 4.97
C ARG A 127 21.29 16.14 4.60
N PHE A 128 20.29 16.20 3.75
CA PHE A 128 19.72 17.42 3.24
C PHE A 128 18.29 17.58 3.73
N ARG A 129 17.90 18.80 4.06
CA ARG A 129 16.48 19.17 4.12
C ARG A 129 16.03 19.50 2.72
N ILE A 130 14.84 19.05 2.34
CA ILE A 130 14.24 19.33 1.03
C ILE A 130 12.99 20.20 1.19
N ALA A 131 12.82 21.15 0.26
CA ALA A 131 11.69 22.08 0.25
C ALA A 131 10.46 21.42 -0.44
N VAL A 132 10.09 20.20 -0.02
CA VAL A 132 9.02 19.47 -0.67
C VAL A 132 7.98 19.09 0.37
N GLN A 133 6.91 19.88 0.45
CA GLN A 133 5.74 19.50 1.24
C GLN A 133 4.79 18.69 0.34
N ASN A 134 4.30 17.56 0.85
CA ASN A 134 3.27 16.70 0.25
C ASN A 134 3.59 16.00 -1.09
N ASN A 135 4.83 16.07 -1.60
CA ASN A 135 5.19 15.43 -2.87
C ASN A 135 5.74 14.00 -2.71
N ILE A 136 5.87 13.53 -1.47
CA ILE A 136 6.32 12.18 -1.20
C ILE A 136 5.21 11.41 -0.51
N LYS A 137 4.88 10.26 -1.07
CA LYS A 137 3.83 9.37 -0.57
C LYS A 137 4.41 7.99 -0.30
N VAL A 138 3.85 7.31 0.68
CA VAL A 138 4.15 5.92 0.99
C VAL A 138 2.98 5.02 0.63
N ASN A 139 3.27 3.90 -0.03
CA ASN A 139 2.30 2.81 -0.18
C ASN A 139 2.18 2.10 1.16
N TYR A 140 1.08 2.33 1.87
CA TYR A 140 0.80 1.72 3.15
C TYR A 140 -0.16 0.54 2.97
N PRO A 141 0.26 -0.70 3.26
CA PRO A 141 -0.60 -1.87 3.14
C PRO A 141 -1.59 -1.93 4.31
N GLN A 142 -2.87 -2.05 3.98
CA GLN A 142 -3.93 -2.34 4.93
C GLN A 142 -4.41 -3.77 4.68
N GLU A 143 -4.27 -4.64 5.69
CA GLU A 143 -4.62 -6.05 5.56
C GLU A 143 -6.09 -6.30 5.83
N TYR A 144 -6.72 -7.08 4.96
CA TYR A 144 -8.12 -7.49 5.06
C TYR A 144 -8.28 -9.00 4.83
N LYS A 145 -9.31 -9.56 5.44
CA LYS A 145 -9.68 -10.96 5.22
C LYS A 145 -10.36 -11.11 3.87
N VAL A 146 -9.89 -12.04 3.06
CA VAL A 146 -10.56 -12.44 1.82
C VAL A 146 -11.65 -13.47 2.17
N LYS A 147 -12.90 -13.19 1.77
CA LYS A 147 -14.05 -14.09 1.97
C LYS A 147 -14.24 -15.00 0.76
N LYS A 148 -14.12 -14.45 -0.45
CA LYS A 148 -14.28 -15.19 -1.71
C LYS A 148 -13.26 -14.72 -2.73
N LEU A 149 -12.78 -15.64 -3.54
CA LEU A 149 -11.82 -15.38 -4.61
C LEU A 149 -12.30 -16.00 -5.93
N SER A 150 -11.98 -15.35 -7.04
CA SER A 150 -12.21 -15.83 -8.40
C SER A 150 -11.13 -15.34 -9.33
N LEU A 151 -11.09 -15.80 -10.58
CA LEU A 151 -10.15 -15.31 -11.60
C LEU A 151 -10.34 -13.82 -11.96
N SER A 152 -11.51 -13.25 -11.70
CA SER A 152 -11.82 -11.86 -12.06
C SER A 152 -11.86 -10.90 -10.87
N GLY A 153 -11.71 -11.38 -9.64
CA GLY A 153 -11.78 -10.50 -8.46
C GLY A 153 -11.98 -11.24 -7.16
N MET A 154 -12.20 -10.48 -6.10
CA MET A 154 -12.38 -11.01 -4.75
C MET A 154 -13.44 -10.26 -3.97
N LEU A 155 -13.97 -10.90 -2.94
CA LEU A 155 -14.77 -10.29 -1.89
C LEU A 155 -13.95 -10.23 -0.61
N ILE A 156 -13.83 -9.06 -0.04
CA ILE A 156 -13.13 -8.83 1.23
C ILE A 156 -14.04 -8.20 2.26
N GLU A 157 -13.67 -8.33 3.53
CA GLU A 157 -14.31 -7.64 4.64
C GLU A 157 -13.41 -6.50 5.11
N THR A 158 -13.97 -5.29 5.22
CA THR A 158 -13.26 -4.10 5.70
C THR A 158 -13.97 -3.45 6.88
N THR A 159 -13.24 -2.65 7.66
CA THR A 159 -13.81 -1.85 8.77
C THR A 159 -14.15 -0.42 8.35
N VAL A 160 -13.66 0.02 7.19
CA VAL A 160 -13.90 1.34 6.62
C VAL A 160 -14.49 1.19 5.20
N PRO A 161 -15.38 2.08 4.79
CA PRO A 161 -15.90 2.07 3.42
C PRO A 161 -14.84 2.57 2.43
N TYR A 162 -14.95 2.09 1.20
CA TYR A 162 -14.19 2.55 0.05
C TYR A 162 -15.13 3.06 -1.03
N ASP A 163 -14.70 4.07 -1.77
CA ASP A 163 -15.50 4.63 -2.86
C ASP A 163 -15.64 3.63 -4.01
N VAL A 164 -16.88 3.43 -4.45
CA VAL A 164 -17.17 2.60 -5.63
C VAL A 164 -16.52 3.23 -6.86
N ASN A 165 -15.94 2.40 -7.72
CA ASN A 165 -15.12 2.76 -8.87
C ASN A 165 -13.74 3.35 -8.53
N SER A 166 -13.33 3.44 -7.27
CA SER A 166 -11.92 3.75 -6.94
C SER A 166 -11.00 2.58 -7.29
N TYR A 167 -9.73 2.90 -7.57
CA TYR A 167 -8.70 1.94 -7.99
C TYR A 167 -7.63 1.81 -6.93
N HIS A 168 -7.28 0.56 -6.61
CA HIS A 168 -6.28 0.23 -5.59
C HIS A 168 -5.37 -0.88 -6.08
N ASP A 169 -4.08 -0.76 -5.74
CA ASP A 169 -3.15 -1.86 -5.89
C ASP A 169 -3.33 -2.82 -4.72
N VAL A 170 -3.38 -4.11 -5.00
CA VAL A 170 -3.57 -5.16 -4.00
C VAL A 170 -2.42 -6.14 -4.05
N GLU A 171 -2.04 -6.63 -2.88
CA GLU A 171 -1.01 -7.65 -2.70
C GLU A 171 -1.55 -8.75 -1.78
N MET A 172 -1.28 -10.01 -2.11
CA MET A 172 -1.55 -11.14 -1.23
C MET A 172 -0.52 -12.24 -1.42
N ASN A 173 -0.26 -13.01 -0.37
CA ASN A 173 0.54 -14.21 -0.46
C ASN A 173 -0.37 -15.38 -0.80
N ILE A 174 -0.08 -16.07 -1.90
CA ILE A 174 -0.79 -17.26 -2.35
C ILE A 174 0.23 -18.39 -2.44
N ASP A 175 0.14 -19.38 -1.56
CA ASP A 175 1.05 -20.53 -1.50
C ASP A 175 2.54 -20.14 -1.52
N GLY A 176 2.91 -19.08 -0.78
CA GLY A 176 4.28 -18.58 -0.73
C GLY A 176 4.68 -17.65 -1.87
N ASN A 177 3.83 -17.46 -2.87
CA ASN A 177 4.08 -16.55 -3.98
C ASN A 177 3.39 -15.20 -3.75
N LEU A 178 4.09 -14.10 -4.03
CA LEU A 178 3.50 -12.77 -3.98
C LEU A 178 2.64 -12.56 -5.24
N PHE A 179 1.33 -12.43 -5.03
CA PHE A 179 0.38 -12.01 -6.05
C PHE A 179 0.14 -10.51 -5.93
N THR A 180 0.14 -9.82 -7.06
CA THR A 180 -0.18 -8.39 -7.14
C THR A 180 -1.16 -8.12 -8.28
N ALA A 181 -2.09 -7.19 -8.07
CA ALA A 181 -3.01 -6.75 -9.12
C ALA A 181 -3.48 -5.32 -8.86
N ARG A 182 -3.82 -4.60 -9.93
CA ARG A 182 -4.62 -3.39 -9.84
C ARG A 182 -6.08 -3.76 -9.85
N SER A 183 -6.84 -3.25 -8.89
CA SER A 183 -8.23 -3.62 -8.67
C SER A 183 -9.12 -2.39 -8.61
N ARG A 184 -10.34 -2.53 -9.08
CA ARG A 184 -11.41 -1.53 -8.99
C ARG A 184 -12.42 -1.97 -7.94
N VAL A 185 -12.88 -1.06 -7.10
CA VAL A 185 -14.00 -1.30 -6.18
C VAL A 185 -15.29 -1.40 -6.99
N ALA A 186 -15.83 -2.61 -7.13
CA ALA A 186 -17.05 -2.85 -7.87
C ALA A 186 -18.30 -2.50 -7.04
N TYR A 187 -18.24 -2.75 -5.72
CA TYR A 187 -19.25 -2.35 -4.75
C TYR A 187 -18.65 -2.35 -3.33
N CYS A 188 -19.30 -1.59 -2.44
CA CYS A 188 -19.01 -1.59 -1.02
C CYS A 188 -20.34 -1.53 -0.26
N LYS A 189 -20.68 -2.59 0.49
CA LYS A 189 -21.95 -2.74 1.17
C LYS A 189 -21.74 -2.83 2.68
N LYS A 190 -22.42 -1.98 3.44
CA LYS A 190 -22.43 -2.03 4.90
C LYS A 190 -23.12 -3.32 5.38
N VAL A 191 -22.46 -4.01 6.30
CA VAL A 191 -22.99 -5.18 7.01
C VAL A 191 -22.92 -4.87 8.50
N ILE A 192 -24.01 -5.09 9.22
CA ILE A 192 -24.09 -4.90 10.66
C ILE A 192 -24.24 -6.29 11.27
N ASP A 193 -23.27 -6.67 12.09
CA ASP A 193 -23.24 -7.92 12.82
C ASP A 193 -22.86 -7.63 14.27
N ASP A 194 -23.64 -8.11 15.24
CA ASP A 194 -23.41 -7.98 16.69
C ASP A 194 -22.87 -6.61 17.17
N LYS A 195 -23.49 -5.51 16.70
CA LYS A 195 -23.08 -4.11 16.99
C LYS A 195 -21.78 -3.62 16.33
N LEU A 196 -21.12 -4.45 15.51
CA LEU A 196 -19.97 -4.04 14.75
C LEU A 196 -20.37 -3.67 13.31
N THR A 197 -19.98 -2.49 12.89
CA THR A 197 -20.11 -2.06 11.50
C THR A 197 -18.95 -2.59 10.71
N ARG A 198 -19.22 -3.37 9.67
CA ARG A 198 -18.26 -3.88 8.69
C ARG A 198 -18.75 -3.59 7.29
N PHE A 199 -17.89 -3.75 6.32
CA PHE A 199 -18.24 -3.57 4.91
C PHE A 199 -17.77 -4.78 4.10
N ASP A 200 -18.69 -5.33 3.32
CA ASP A 200 -18.38 -6.31 2.27
C ASP A 200 -18.02 -5.54 1.00
N MET A 201 -16.77 -5.63 0.58
CA MET A 201 -16.23 -4.93 -0.58
C MET A 201 -15.86 -5.93 -1.68
N GLY A 202 -16.48 -5.77 -2.85
CA GLY A 202 -16.14 -6.52 -4.05
C GLY A 202 -15.07 -5.78 -4.84
N LEU A 203 -13.94 -6.45 -5.07
CA LEU A 203 -12.84 -5.96 -5.90
C LEU A 203 -12.81 -6.73 -7.22
N GLU A 204 -12.74 -6.01 -8.32
CA GLU A 204 -12.52 -6.55 -9.67
C GLU A 204 -11.06 -6.33 -10.06
N PHE A 205 -10.37 -7.40 -10.49
CA PHE A 205 -9.02 -7.29 -11.04
C PHE A 205 -9.11 -6.69 -12.44
N VAL A 206 -8.54 -5.50 -12.61
CA VAL A 206 -8.55 -4.78 -13.89
C VAL A 206 -7.23 -4.94 -14.64
N GLU A 207 -6.12 -5.11 -13.88
CA GLU A 207 -4.79 -5.23 -14.45
C GLU A 207 -3.94 -6.17 -13.59
N MET A 208 -3.31 -7.16 -14.22
CA MET A 208 -2.34 -8.06 -13.60
C MET A 208 -1.38 -8.63 -14.64
N SER A 209 -0.16 -8.96 -14.22
CA SER A 209 0.83 -9.61 -15.09
C SER A 209 0.40 -11.04 -15.47
N SER A 210 1.00 -11.58 -16.52
CA SER A 210 0.80 -12.99 -16.91
C SER A 210 1.24 -13.97 -15.82
N GLU A 211 2.30 -13.64 -15.09
CA GLU A 211 2.80 -14.42 -13.95
C GLU A 211 1.78 -14.43 -12.80
N ASN A 212 1.27 -13.27 -12.41
CA ASN A 212 0.23 -13.16 -11.39
C ASN A 212 -1.05 -13.90 -11.78
N ARG A 213 -1.42 -13.83 -13.07
CA ARG A 213 -2.56 -14.59 -13.60
C ARG A 213 -2.35 -16.10 -13.49
N LYS A 214 -1.13 -16.58 -13.70
CA LYS A 214 -0.78 -18.00 -13.54
C LYS A 214 -0.86 -18.41 -12.06
N ILE A 215 -0.25 -17.65 -11.14
CA ILE A 215 -0.32 -17.90 -9.69
C ILE A 215 -1.78 -18.05 -9.25
N LEU A 216 -2.64 -17.12 -9.67
CA LEU A 216 -4.06 -17.15 -9.31
C LEU A 216 -4.81 -18.35 -9.88
N LYS A 217 -4.55 -18.72 -11.16
CA LYS A 217 -5.15 -19.90 -11.80
C LYS A 217 -4.75 -21.19 -11.12
N ASP A 218 -3.45 -21.35 -10.82
CA ASP A 218 -2.91 -22.55 -10.18
C ASP A 218 -3.50 -22.73 -8.78
N PHE A 219 -3.66 -21.64 -8.03
CA PHE A 219 -4.31 -21.66 -6.73
C PHE A 219 -5.80 -22.05 -6.82
N ILE A 220 -6.55 -21.45 -7.74
CA ILE A 220 -7.97 -21.75 -7.91
C ILE A 220 -8.16 -23.21 -8.35
N ALA A 221 -7.31 -23.74 -9.24
CA ALA A 221 -7.38 -25.14 -9.65
C ALA A 221 -7.19 -26.11 -8.48
N LYS A 222 -6.34 -25.77 -7.51
CA LYS A 222 -6.19 -26.55 -6.27
C LYS A 222 -7.48 -26.54 -5.43
N LEU A 223 -8.16 -25.37 -5.36
CA LEU A 223 -9.43 -25.27 -4.63
C LEU A 223 -10.57 -26.10 -5.30
N GLU A 224 -10.47 -26.35 -6.60
CA GLU A 224 -11.44 -27.19 -7.34
C GLU A 224 -11.21 -28.69 -7.15
N SER A 225 -10.02 -29.08 -6.72
CA SER A 225 -9.63 -30.48 -6.53
C SER A 225 -9.86 -31.01 -5.11
N ILE A 226 -10.34 -30.15 -4.21
CA ILE A 226 -10.73 -30.47 -2.82
C ILE A 226 -12.25 -30.63 -2.75
#